data_756c0ffd3d4944ad2e36819180e2c968
#
_entry.id   756c0ffd3d4944ad2e36819180e2c968
#
_cell.length_a   1.000
_cell.length_b   1.000
_cell.length_c   1.000
_cell.angle_alpha   90.00
_cell.angle_beta   90.00
_cell.angle_gamma   90.00
#
_symmetry.space_group_name_H-M   'P 1'
#
loop_
_entity.id
_entity.type
_entity.pdbx_description
1 polymer ?
#
loop_
_entity_poly.entity_id
_entity_poly.type
_entity_poly.pdbx_seq_one_letter_code
_entity_poly.pdbx_strand_id
1 'polypeptide(L)'
;IPIVELAFPVGFAEGGYGTNIPVISASHVGRGKMLGYGHESWVDGHGEEETEFSLRAVEWACGENANVGLAYGAGFDDFEDELNAEGHTVHLSVTPSDLSGLDCLLDEFWNGHDDQDNQALVDFMLNGGGLIMGGHAWYWSYSNTGLGHNYPGNKIAKTTGLFVSNAWGYNSVDLSNFPHELSTPHAAIKAI
;
A
#
# COMPACT_ATOMS: atom_id res chain seq x y z
N ILE A 1 6.80 -10.65 -18.40
CA ILE A 1 5.42 -10.29 -18.02
C ILE A 1 5.30 -10.68 -16.55
N PRO A 2 5.10 -9.73 -15.64
CA PRO A 2 4.88 -10.07 -14.25
C PRO A 2 3.64 -10.96 -14.13
N ILE A 3 3.77 -12.07 -13.41
CA ILE A 3 2.61 -12.89 -13.05
C ILE A 3 1.94 -12.15 -11.89
N VAL A 4 0.88 -11.42 -12.20
CA VAL A 4 0.03 -10.79 -11.20
C VAL A 4 -0.98 -11.84 -10.77
N GLU A 5 -0.81 -12.37 -9.58
CA GLU A 5 -1.87 -13.12 -8.92
C GLU A 5 -2.91 -12.10 -8.46
N LEU A 6 -4.15 -12.40 -8.63
CA LEU A 6 -5.35 -11.55 -8.45
C LEU A 6 -5.20 -10.47 -7.36
N ALA A 7 -5.38 -9.22 -7.77
CA ALA A 7 -5.64 -8.13 -6.83
C ALA A 7 -7.00 -8.34 -6.15
N PHE A 8 -7.08 -8.08 -4.86
CA PHE A 8 -8.29 -8.26 -4.07
C PHE A 8 -8.52 -7.09 -3.11
N PRO A 9 -9.78 -6.71 -2.89
CA PRO A 9 -10.12 -5.66 -1.95
C PRO A 9 -9.92 -6.18 -0.51
N VAL A 10 -9.52 -5.25 0.35
CA VAL A 10 -9.16 -5.48 1.74
C VAL A 10 -10.09 -4.70 2.67
N GLY A 11 -10.31 -3.42 2.39
CA GLY A 11 -11.20 -2.55 3.13
C GLY A 11 -12.12 -1.78 2.20
N PHE A 12 -13.34 -1.51 2.67
CA PHE A 12 -14.36 -0.80 1.91
C PHE A 12 -14.85 0.43 2.68
N ALA A 13 -15.12 1.51 1.95
CA ALA A 13 -15.90 2.63 2.45
C ALA A 13 -17.23 2.70 1.70
N GLU A 14 -18.24 3.30 2.32
CA GLU A 14 -19.50 3.59 1.66
C GLU A 14 -19.30 4.69 0.61
N GLY A 15 -19.54 4.36 -0.63
CA GLY A 15 -19.57 5.31 -1.74
C GLY A 15 -20.92 5.96 -1.89
N GLY A 16 -20.98 6.97 -2.77
CA GLY A 16 -22.26 7.57 -3.14
C GLY A 16 -23.27 6.53 -3.66
N TYR A 17 -24.54 6.74 -3.35
CA TYR A 17 -25.65 5.85 -3.78
C TYR A 17 -25.63 4.43 -3.16
N GLY A 18 -25.02 4.24 -1.98
CA GLY A 18 -24.99 2.95 -1.29
C GLY A 18 -24.10 1.90 -1.96
N THR A 19 -23.10 2.35 -2.73
CA THR A 19 -22.09 1.47 -3.32
C THR A 19 -20.91 1.33 -2.35
N ASN A 20 -20.37 0.13 -2.19
CA ASN A 20 -19.12 -0.06 -1.48
C ASN A 20 -17.93 0.20 -2.43
N ILE A 21 -17.03 1.07 -2.01
CA ILE A 21 -15.81 1.41 -2.74
C ILE A 21 -14.63 0.77 -2.01
N PRO A 22 -13.80 -0.08 -2.67
CA PRO A 22 -12.60 -0.57 -2.05
C PRO A 22 -11.63 0.60 -1.83
N VAL A 23 -11.24 0.82 -0.59
CA VAL A 23 -10.31 1.88 -0.17
C VAL A 23 -8.97 1.33 0.28
N ILE A 24 -8.91 0.04 0.56
CA ILE A 24 -7.67 -0.71 0.78
C ILE A 24 -7.73 -1.95 -0.10
N SER A 25 -6.67 -2.18 -0.86
CA SER A 25 -6.58 -3.33 -1.76
C SER A 25 -5.18 -3.91 -1.75
N ALA A 26 -5.09 -5.22 -1.93
CA ALA A 26 -3.83 -5.94 -1.93
C ALA A 26 -3.66 -6.79 -3.18
N SER A 27 -2.41 -7.12 -3.51
CA SER A 27 -2.10 -8.07 -4.57
C SER A 27 -0.80 -8.81 -4.30
N HIS A 28 -0.66 -9.98 -4.91
CA HIS A 28 0.61 -10.68 -5.02
C HIS A 28 1.30 -10.30 -6.33
N VAL A 29 2.59 -10.01 -6.26
CA VAL A 29 3.41 -9.58 -7.42
C VAL A 29 4.67 -10.42 -7.47
N GLY A 30 4.69 -11.42 -8.32
CA GLY A 30 5.79 -12.40 -8.31
C GLY A 30 5.84 -13.14 -6.98
N ARG A 31 6.93 -12.98 -6.24
CA ARG A 31 7.09 -13.54 -4.88
C ARG A 31 6.75 -12.55 -3.77
N GLY A 32 6.60 -11.29 -4.11
CA GLY A 32 6.30 -10.22 -3.17
C GLY A 32 4.83 -9.84 -3.13
N LYS A 33 4.56 -8.74 -2.47
CA LYS A 33 3.19 -8.30 -2.18
C LYS A 33 3.08 -6.80 -2.31
N MET A 34 1.89 -6.33 -2.65
CA MET A 34 1.56 -4.91 -2.60
C MET A 34 0.26 -4.70 -1.82
N LEU A 35 0.27 -3.69 -0.96
CA LEU A 35 -0.92 -3.14 -0.33
C LEU A 35 -1.06 -1.68 -0.74
N GLY A 36 -2.24 -1.30 -1.21
CA GLY A 36 -2.57 0.07 -1.59
C GLY A 36 -3.69 0.63 -0.72
N TYR A 37 -3.44 1.78 -0.11
CA TYR A 37 -4.41 2.55 0.65
C TYR A 37 -4.95 3.71 -0.20
N GLY A 38 -6.24 4.00 -0.07
CA GLY A 38 -6.87 5.14 -0.74
C GLY A 38 -6.50 6.50 -0.16
N HIS A 39 -5.73 6.53 0.91
CA HIS A 39 -5.20 7.74 1.54
C HIS A 39 -3.83 7.46 2.16
N GLU A 40 -2.88 8.38 2.01
CA GLU A 40 -1.52 8.25 2.54
C GLU A 40 -1.48 8.20 4.07
N SER A 41 -2.30 9.01 4.74
CA SER A 41 -2.33 9.06 6.20
C SER A 41 -2.84 7.78 6.88
N TRP A 42 -3.26 6.78 6.12
CA TRP A 42 -3.62 5.48 6.68
C TRP A 42 -2.46 4.49 6.69
N VAL A 43 -1.36 4.81 6.02
CA VAL A 43 -0.20 3.91 5.93
C VAL A 43 0.51 3.78 7.27
N ASP A 44 0.65 4.89 7.98
CA ASP A 44 1.31 4.98 9.30
C ASP A 44 0.33 4.94 10.49
N GLY A 45 -0.99 5.04 10.20
CA GLY A 45 -2.05 5.05 11.21
C GLY A 45 -2.09 6.31 12.06
N HIS A 46 -3.28 6.90 12.22
CA HIS A 46 -3.47 8.08 13.06
C HIS A 46 -4.29 7.84 14.33
N GLY A 47 -4.60 6.58 14.62
CA GLY A 47 -5.35 6.15 15.79
C GLY A 47 -5.00 4.71 16.14
N GLU A 48 -5.37 4.26 17.33
CA GLU A 48 -4.99 2.95 17.84
C GLU A 48 -5.39 1.79 16.89
N GLU A 49 -6.61 1.81 16.37
CA GLU A 49 -7.11 0.77 15.45
C GLU A 49 -6.41 0.84 14.08
N GLU A 50 -6.15 2.05 13.58
CA GLU A 50 -5.47 2.27 12.29
C GLU A 50 -4.00 1.85 12.39
N THR A 51 -3.32 2.21 13.48
CA THR A 51 -1.93 1.80 13.75
C THR A 51 -1.82 0.28 13.85
N GLU A 52 -2.70 -0.37 14.61
CA GLU A 52 -2.72 -1.84 14.71
C GLU A 52 -2.94 -2.50 13.35
N PHE A 53 -3.83 -1.93 12.52
CA PHE A 53 -4.03 -2.41 11.16
C PHE A 53 -2.77 -2.27 10.30
N SER A 54 -2.10 -1.11 10.36
CA SER A 54 -0.90 -0.84 9.58
C SER A 54 0.28 -1.73 10.00
N LEU A 55 0.44 -2.01 11.28
CA LEU A 55 1.43 -2.98 11.77
C LEU A 55 1.17 -4.39 11.22
N ARG A 56 -0.09 -4.85 11.25
CA ARG A 56 -0.47 -6.13 10.62
C ARG A 56 -0.26 -6.14 9.11
N ALA A 57 -0.46 -5.01 8.44
CA ALA A 57 -0.21 -4.88 7.01
C ALA A 57 1.29 -5.00 6.70
N VAL A 58 2.15 -4.43 7.55
CA VAL A 58 3.60 -4.60 7.46
C VAL A 58 3.98 -6.06 7.68
N GLU A 59 3.49 -6.69 8.74
CA GLU A 59 3.74 -8.12 9.00
C GLU A 59 3.30 -9.00 7.81
N TRP A 60 2.13 -8.72 7.24
CA TRP A 60 1.66 -9.44 6.06
C TRP A 60 2.57 -9.23 4.84
N ALA A 61 2.97 -8.00 4.56
CA ALA A 61 3.75 -7.69 3.36
C ALA A 61 5.21 -8.10 3.48
N CYS A 62 5.81 -7.92 4.65
CA CYS A 62 7.25 -7.95 4.89
C CYS A 62 7.69 -9.16 5.72
N GLY A 63 6.76 -9.75 6.52
CA GLY A 63 7.07 -10.78 7.50
C GLY A 63 7.42 -10.22 8.88
N GLU A 64 7.62 -11.12 9.85
CA GLU A 64 8.03 -10.78 11.22
C GLU A 64 9.51 -10.34 11.25
N ASN A 65 9.84 -9.41 12.15
CA ASN A 65 11.22 -8.92 12.36
C ASN A 65 11.92 -8.45 11.06
N ALA A 66 11.17 -7.80 10.20
CA ALA A 66 11.59 -7.38 8.86
C ALA A 66 12.48 -6.12 8.89
N ASN A 67 13.28 -5.93 7.84
CA ASN A 67 13.94 -4.68 7.51
C ASN A 67 12.97 -3.81 6.71
N VAL A 68 12.42 -2.77 7.33
CA VAL A 68 11.37 -1.91 6.79
C VAL A 68 11.96 -0.58 6.36
N GLY A 69 11.81 -0.23 5.10
CA GLY A 69 12.15 1.09 4.59
C GLY A 69 10.99 2.06 4.70
N LEU A 70 11.23 3.27 5.18
CA LEU A 70 10.31 4.40 5.07
C LEU A 70 10.84 5.34 3.98
N ALA A 71 10.03 5.56 2.94
CA ALA A 71 10.47 6.27 1.74
C ALA A 71 10.76 7.74 2.04
N TYR A 72 11.77 8.28 1.38
CA TYR A 72 12.10 9.70 1.46
C TYR A 72 10.90 10.56 1.01
N GLY A 73 10.51 11.49 1.88
CA GLY A 73 9.44 12.44 1.59
C GLY A 73 8.01 11.91 1.78
N ALA A 74 7.83 10.66 2.16
CA ALA A 74 6.49 10.08 2.39
C ALA A 74 5.85 10.53 3.73
N GLY A 75 6.65 11.06 4.66
CA GLY A 75 6.13 11.60 5.92
C GLY A 75 5.73 10.55 6.96
N PHE A 76 6.26 9.33 6.85
CA PHE A 76 5.95 8.21 7.76
C PHE A 76 6.99 8.04 8.89
N ASP A 77 7.86 9.03 9.11
CA ASP A 77 8.95 8.93 10.09
C ASP A 77 8.43 8.69 11.52
N ASP A 78 7.24 9.20 11.85
CA ASP A 78 6.61 9.00 13.16
C ASP A 78 6.18 7.53 13.41
N PHE A 79 6.10 6.70 12.36
CA PHE A 79 5.78 5.28 12.47
C PHE A 79 6.98 4.40 12.86
N GLU A 80 8.18 4.99 12.94
CA GLU A 80 9.41 4.28 13.30
C GLU A 80 9.32 3.63 14.67
N ASP A 81 8.81 4.35 15.68
CA ASP A 81 8.75 3.88 17.06
C ASP A 81 7.83 2.66 17.19
N GLU A 82 6.68 2.67 16.55
CA GLU A 82 5.72 1.57 16.53
C GLU A 82 6.30 0.33 15.83
N LEU A 83 6.93 0.51 14.67
CA LEU A 83 7.58 -0.58 13.94
C LEU A 83 8.73 -1.21 14.74
N ASN A 84 9.54 -0.39 15.40
CA ASN A 84 10.63 -0.88 16.26
C ASN A 84 10.07 -1.63 17.48
N ALA A 85 8.93 -1.18 18.05
CA ALA A 85 8.29 -1.85 19.18
C ALA A 85 7.78 -3.25 18.80
N GLU A 86 7.34 -3.46 17.55
CA GLU A 86 6.95 -4.77 17.01
C GLU A 86 8.14 -5.63 16.55
N GLY A 87 9.38 -5.14 16.71
CA GLY A 87 10.60 -5.90 16.44
C GLY A 87 11.15 -5.76 15.04
N HIS A 88 10.62 -4.87 14.25
CA HIS A 88 11.20 -4.56 12.94
C HIS A 88 12.46 -3.70 13.05
N THR A 89 13.28 -3.71 12.01
CA THR A 89 14.43 -2.80 11.88
C THR A 89 14.06 -1.73 10.85
N VAL A 90 14.01 -0.47 11.25
CA VAL A 90 13.54 0.63 10.40
C VAL A 90 14.72 1.36 9.74
N HIS A 91 14.56 1.66 8.47
CA HIS A 91 15.49 2.45 7.65
C HIS A 91 14.75 3.68 7.13
N LEU A 92 15.19 4.86 7.56
CA LEU A 92 14.57 6.13 7.16
C LEU A 92 15.12 6.66 5.84
N SER A 93 14.29 7.47 5.17
CA SER A 93 14.69 8.21 3.96
C SER A 93 15.16 7.32 2.82
N VAL A 94 14.54 6.15 2.66
CA VAL A 94 14.88 5.19 1.60
C VAL A 94 14.43 5.72 0.24
N THR A 95 15.26 5.48 -0.77
CA THR A 95 14.90 5.73 -2.18
C THR A 95 14.82 4.42 -2.95
N PRO A 96 14.16 4.36 -4.13
CA PRO A 96 14.12 3.14 -4.94
C PRO A 96 15.48 2.58 -5.37
N SER A 97 16.56 3.37 -5.25
CA SER A 97 17.94 2.89 -5.48
C SER A 97 18.52 2.10 -4.30
N ASP A 98 17.91 2.17 -3.12
CA ASP A 98 18.46 1.67 -1.86
C ASP A 98 17.68 0.46 -1.28
N LEU A 99 16.94 -0.26 -2.12
CA LEU A 99 16.07 -1.37 -1.69
C LEU A 99 16.84 -2.64 -1.28
N SER A 100 18.15 -2.67 -1.48
CA SER A 100 18.96 -3.86 -1.15
C SER A 100 18.98 -4.15 0.36
N GLY A 101 18.56 -5.34 0.74
CA GLY A 101 18.53 -5.77 2.14
C GLY A 101 17.26 -5.39 2.88
N LEU A 102 16.33 -4.70 2.24
CA LEU A 102 15.00 -4.48 2.79
C LEU A 102 14.08 -5.66 2.49
N ASP A 103 13.16 -5.91 3.40
CA ASP A 103 12.05 -6.85 3.22
C ASP A 103 10.81 -6.13 2.67
N CYS A 104 10.63 -4.85 3.01
CA CYS A 104 9.59 -4.01 2.42
C CYS A 104 9.92 -2.50 2.42
N LEU A 105 9.11 -1.77 1.65
CA LEU A 105 9.10 -0.32 1.60
C LEU A 105 7.68 0.21 1.84
N LEU A 106 7.56 1.21 2.72
CA LEU A 106 6.38 2.05 2.86
C LEU A 106 6.62 3.34 2.08
N ASP A 107 5.71 3.67 1.17
CA ASP A 107 5.84 4.83 0.28
C ASP A 107 4.47 5.48 0.05
N GLU A 108 4.44 6.62 -0.63
CA GLU A 108 3.18 7.28 -0.99
C GLU A 108 2.98 7.34 -2.52
N PHE A 109 1.72 7.29 -2.95
CA PHE A 109 1.37 7.39 -4.36
C PHE A 109 1.60 8.78 -4.97
N TRP A 110 1.94 9.79 -4.15
CA TRP A 110 2.29 11.14 -4.60
C TRP A 110 3.74 11.26 -5.03
N ASN A 111 4.62 10.40 -4.55
CA ASN A 111 6.03 10.39 -4.92
C ASN A 111 6.17 10.20 -6.42
N GLY A 112 6.78 11.17 -7.07
CA GLY A 112 6.97 11.21 -8.50
C GLY A 112 8.21 10.42 -8.92
N HIS A 113 8.15 9.10 -8.82
CA HIS A 113 9.22 8.23 -9.30
C HIS A 113 9.38 8.30 -10.82
N ASP A 114 10.61 8.30 -11.28
CA ASP A 114 10.90 8.16 -12.71
C ASP A 114 10.68 6.70 -13.18
N ASP A 115 10.88 6.43 -14.45
CA ASP A 115 10.62 5.09 -15.00
C ASP A 115 11.64 4.06 -14.50
N GLN A 116 12.87 4.46 -14.13
CA GLN A 116 13.89 3.59 -13.56
C GLN A 116 13.53 3.23 -12.12
N ASP A 117 13.10 4.18 -11.32
CA ASP A 117 12.63 3.97 -9.96
C ASP A 117 11.40 3.06 -9.92
N ASN A 118 10.40 3.33 -10.79
CA ASN A 118 9.23 2.47 -10.91
C ASN A 118 9.62 1.03 -11.29
N GLN A 119 10.60 0.85 -12.17
CA GLN A 119 11.09 -0.49 -12.51
C GLN A 119 11.79 -1.16 -11.33
N ALA A 120 12.58 -0.42 -10.55
CA ALA A 120 13.24 -0.94 -9.36
C ALA A 120 12.22 -1.43 -8.31
N LEU A 121 11.14 -0.67 -8.09
CA LEU A 121 10.03 -1.08 -7.20
C LEU A 121 9.33 -2.34 -7.70
N VAL A 122 9.09 -2.45 -9.00
CA VAL A 122 8.50 -3.67 -9.60
C VAL A 122 9.44 -4.86 -9.42
N ASP A 123 10.71 -4.69 -9.73
CA ASP A 123 11.71 -5.77 -9.59
C ASP A 123 11.87 -6.20 -8.13
N PHE A 124 11.81 -5.26 -7.19
CA PHE A 124 11.83 -5.52 -5.76
C PHE A 124 10.66 -6.45 -5.36
N MET A 125 9.43 -6.12 -5.76
CA MET A 125 8.27 -6.98 -5.49
C MET A 125 8.38 -8.33 -6.18
N LEU A 126 8.79 -8.38 -7.45
CA LEU A 126 8.98 -9.64 -8.18
C LEU A 126 9.97 -10.59 -7.47
N ASN A 127 10.96 -10.03 -6.77
CA ASN A 127 11.98 -10.75 -6.02
C ASN A 127 11.60 -11.09 -4.57
N GLY A 128 10.42 -10.69 -4.11
CA GLY A 128 9.87 -11.07 -2.81
C GLY A 128 9.67 -9.92 -1.83
N GLY A 129 10.03 -8.70 -2.21
CA GLY A 129 9.82 -7.51 -1.38
C GLY A 129 8.34 -7.13 -1.23
N GLY A 130 8.00 -6.56 -0.09
CA GLY A 130 6.70 -5.94 0.16
C GLY A 130 6.69 -4.46 -0.23
N LEU A 131 5.60 -3.98 -0.82
CA LEU A 131 5.39 -2.56 -1.09
C LEU A 131 4.05 -2.12 -0.51
N ILE A 132 4.07 -1.16 0.38
CA ILE A 132 2.87 -0.58 0.99
C ILE A 132 2.82 0.88 0.58
N MET A 133 1.74 1.29 -0.10
CA MET A 133 1.61 2.65 -0.59
C MET A 133 0.23 3.22 -0.28
N GLY A 134 0.18 4.52 0.00
CA GLY A 134 -1.07 5.26 0.19
C GLY A 134 -1.13 6.53 -0.63
N GLY A 135 -2.35 6.99 -0.92
CA GLY A 135 -2.54 8.28 -1.56
C GLY A 135 -3.89 8.45 -2.22
N HIS A 136 -4.38 9.69 -2.20
CA HIS A 136 -5.73 10.03 -2.66
C HIS A 136 -5.71 10.76 -4.03
N ALA A 137 -6.01 10.03 -5.08
CA ALA A 137 -5.99 10.57 -6.44
C ALA A 137 -7.14 11.56 -6.73
N TRP A 138 -8.19 11.61 -5.91
CA TRP A 138 -9.29 12.56 -6.09
C TRP A 138 -8.81 14.02 -5.97
N TYR A 139 -7.95 14.32 -4.99
CA TYR A 139 -7.39 15.65 -4.81
C TYR A 139 -6.45 16.03 -5.96
N TRP A 140 -5.60 15.09 -6.39
CA TRP A 140 -4.73 15.28 -7.54
C TRP A 140 -5.53 15.62 -8.80
N SER A 141 -6.69 14.98 -8.99
CA SER A 141 -7.56 15.17 -10.15
C SER A 141 -8.19 16.57 -10.27
N TYR A 142 -8.18 17.37 -9.20
CA TYR A 142 -8.66 18.77 -9.29
C TYR A 142 -7.79 19.66 -10.18
N SER A 143 -6.49 19.37 -10.23
CA SER A 143 -5.54 20.20 -10.97
C SER A 143 -4.89 19.47 -12.14
N ASN A 144 -5.20 18.19 -12.32
CA ASN A 144 -4.55 17.34 -13.31
C ASN A 144 -5.55 16.48 -14.08
N THR A 145 -5.11 16.02 -15.25
CA THR A 145 -5.89 15.12 -16.13
C THR A 145 -5.08 13.86 -16.44
N GLY A 146 -5.78 12.83 -16.93
CA GLY A 146 -5.10 11.60 -17.34
C GLY A 146 -4.70 10.72 -16.15
N LEU A 147 -5.60 10.57 -15.17
CA LEU A 147 -5.40 9.80 -13.95
C LEU A 147 -4.68 8.45 -14.16
N GLY A 148 -5.06 7.72 -15.20
CA GLY A 148 -4.48 6.39 -15.49
C GLY A 148 -3.03 6.39 -15.93
N HIS A 149 -2.49 7.54 -16.38
CA HIS A 149 -1.15 7.63 -16.96
C HIS A 149 -0.26 8.65 -16.23
N ASN A 150 -0.87 9.72 -15.74
CA ASN A 150 -0.14 10.86 -15.20
C ASN A 150 -0.08 10.86 -13.68
N TYR A 151 -1.05 10.24 -12.98
CA TYR A 151 -0.99 10.10 -11.53
C TYR A 151 0.19 9.20 -11.15
N PRO A 152 1.14 9.68 -10.33
CA PRO A 152 2.37 8.94 -10.03
C PRO A 152 2.08 7.52 -9.52
N GLY A 153 1.17 7.38 -8.56
CA GLY A 153 0.80 6.10 -7.99
C GLY A 153 0.26 5.08 -8.99
N ASN A 154 -0.43 5.53 -10.05
CA ASN A 154 -0.93 4.60 -11.07
C ASN A 154 0.14 4.10 -12.05
N LYS A 155 1.34 4.68 -12.05
CA LYS A 155 2.45 4.12 -12.81
C LYS A 155 2.90 2.79 -12.22
N ILE A 156 2.88 2.68 -10.88
CA ILE A 156 3.25 1.45 -10.16
C ILE A 156 2.04 0.56 -9.91
N ALA A 157 0.93 1.10 -9.40
CA ALA A 157 -0.25 0.32 -9.00
C ALA A 157 -0.79 -0.56 -10.14
N LYS A 158 -0.90 -0.03 -11.36
CA LYS A 158 -1.40 -0.79 -12.52
C LYS A 158 -0.54 -2.01 -12.90
N THR A 159 0.74 -2.01 -12.54
CA THR A 159 1.62 -3.16 -12.78
C THR A 159 1.34 -4.31 -11.83
N THR A 160 0.66 -4.02 -10.73
CA THR A 160 0.29 -4.96 -9.67
C THR A 160 -1.18 -5.39 -9.73
N GLY A 161 -1.92 -4.90 -10.73
CA GLY A 161 -3.37 -5.13 -10.87
C GLY A 161 -4.24 -4.22 -10.01
N LEU A 162 -3.65 -3.26 -9.29
CA LEU A 162 -4.36 -2.21 -8.56
C LEU A 162 -4.53 -0.96 -9.42
N PHE A 163 -5.48 -0.13 -9.03
CA PHE A 163 -5.70 1.17 -9.65
C PHE A 163 -6.24 2.16 -8.61
N VAL A 164 -5.55 3.27 -8.44
CA VAL A 164 -6.00 4.37 -7.58
C VAL A 164 -6.96 5.24 -8.38
N SER A 165 -8.24 5.20 -8.04
CA SER A 165 -9.28 5.98 -8.69
C SER A 165 -9.45 7.36 -8.05
N ASN A 166 -10.16 8.26 -8.74
CA ASN A 166 -10.58 9.54 -8.17
C ASN A 166 -11.93 9.45 -7.45
N ALA A 167 -12.44 8.25 -7.24
CA ALA A 167 -13.59 8.04 -6.38
C ALA A 167 -13.22 8.31 -4.92
N TRP A 168 -14.19 8.75 -4.14
CA TRP A 168 -14.03 8.98 -2.71
C TRP A 168 -15.24 8.40 -1.99
N GLY A 169 -14.99 7.82 -0.83
CA GLY A 169 -16.00 7.25 0.03
C GLY A 169 -16.34 8.20 1.19
N TYR A 170 -17.49 7.98 1.77
CA TYR A 170 -17.93 8.60 3.01
C TYR A 170 -17.83 7.54 4.11
N ASN A 171 -17.70 7.99 5.36
CA ASN A 171 -17.65 7.17 6.56
C ASN A 171 -16.30 6.46 6.81
N SER A 172 -16.11 6.08 8.08
CA SER A 172 -14.96 5.30 8.52
C SER A 172 -14.98 3.90 7.93
N VAL A 173 -13.81 3.38 7.62
CA VAL A 173 -13.62 1.95 7.30
C VAL A 173 -13.62 1.21 8.62
N ASP A 174 -14.47 0.18 8.76
CA ASP A 174 -14.38 -0.73 9.89
C ASP A 174 -13.23 -1.70 9.66
N LEU A 175 -12.14 -1.50 10.37
CA LEU A 175 -10.93 -2.33 10.30
C LEU A 175 -10.94 -3.47 11.33
N SER A 176 -11.88 -3.48 12.27
CA SER A 176 -11.95 -4.47 13.36
C SER A 176 -12.28 -5.89 12.88
N ASN A 177 -12.99 -6.00 11.75
CA ASN A 177 -13.37 -7.27 11.14
C ASN A 177 -12.38 -7.79 10.10
N PHE A 178 -11.17 -7.25 10.08
CA PHE A 178 -10.16 -7.64 9.12
C PHE A 178 -9.75 -9.10 9.34
N PRO A 179 -9.76 -9.94 8.29
CA PRO A 179 -9.34 -11.32 8.45
C PRO A 179 -7.87 -11.36 8.90
N HIS A 180 -7.61 -12.03 10.02
CA HIS A 180 -6.25 -12.27 10.55
C HIS A 180 -5.34 -13.01 9.54
N GLU A 181 -5.89 -13.47 8.44
CA GLU A 181 -5.19 -14.15 7.36
C GLU A 181 -5.50 -13.50 6.00
N LEU A 182 -4.71 -12.50 5.61
CA LEU A 182 -4.61 -12.05 4.21
C LEU A 182 -3.93 -13.10 3.32
N SER A 183 -3.88 -14.34 3.77
CA SER A 183 -3.02 -15.36 3.19
C SER A 183 -3.55 -15.98 1.90
N THR A 184 -4.81 -15.72 1.52
CA THR A 184 -5.33 -16.27 0.26
C THR A 184 -6.45 -15.41 -0.35
N PRO A 185 -6.59 -15.40 -1.70
CA PRO A 185 -7.74 -14.83 -2.39
C PRO A 185 -9.10 -15.39 -1.87
N HIS A 186 -9.09 -16.57 -1.25
CA HIS A 186 -10.25 -17.23 -0.65
C HIS A 186 -10.76 -16.52 0.60
N ALA A 187 -9.89 -15.88 1.38
CA ALA A 187 -10.30 -15.13 2.57
C ALA A 187 -11.07 -13.85 2.20
N ALA A 188 -10.62 -13.17 1.14
CA ALA A 188 -11.29 -11.99 0.61
C ALA A 188 -12.68 -12.30 0.04
N ILE A 189 -12.86 -13.45 -0.61
CA ILE A 189 -14.16 -13.90 -1.15
C ILE A 189 -15.16 -14.25 -0.03
N LYS A 190 -14.71 -14.65 1.16
CA LYS A 190 -15.57 -14.93 2.30
C LYS A 190 -16.01 -13.68 3.07
N ALA A 191 -15.36 -12.54 2.84
CA ALA A 191 -15.68 -11.27 3.48
C ALA A 191 -16.72 -10.43 2.68
N ILE A 192 -17.13 -10.91 1.50
CA ILE A 192 -18.22 -10.37 0.68
C ILE A 192 -19.49 -11.20 0.94
#